data_c381cc32273345ece86c86c532946513
#
_entry.id   c381cc32273345ece86c86c532946513
#
_cell.length_a   1.000
_cell.length_b   1.000
_cell.length_c   1.000
_cell.angle_alpha   90.00
_cell.angle_beta   90.00
_cell.angle_gamma   90.00
#
_symmetry.space_group_name_H-M   'P 1'
#
loop_
_entity.id
_entity.type
_entity.pdbx_description
1 polymer ?
#
loop_
_entity_poly.entity_id
_entity_poly.type
_entity_poly.pdbx_seq_one_letter_code
_entity_poly.pdbx_strand_id
1 'polypeptide(L)'
;MKIVDNFFDPTYFKELQSFFLDQPTRIPWFFVPTMNKDHSEDNTMSYFEHLVYQEHPNSDFYNFLEPVVELFQMKELIRIKCNCYTATEKLVNHPSHKDYDFTHKGAIISINNCDGYTLLQDGTKVNSVANRVLFFDPSEMHSSTNCTNQKARFNINVNYF
;
A
#
# COMPACT_ATOMS: atom_id res chain seq x y z
N MET A 1 -16.03 1.36 5.08
CA MET A 1 -15.13 0.37 4.46
C MET A 1 -15.83 -0.34 3.31
N LYS A 2 -15.12 -0.62 2.18
CA LYS A 2 -15.58 -1.42 1.05
C LYS A 2 -14.39 -2.23 0.51
N ILE A 3 -14.59 -3.51 0.22
CA ILE A 3 -13.58 -4.39 -0.40
C ILE A 3 -14.09 -4.79 -1.78
N VAL A 4 -13.23 -4.70 -2.79
CA VAL A 4 -13.58 -5.09 -4.17
C VAL A 4 -12.45 -5.96 -4.72
N ASP A 5 -12.79 -7.18 -5.10
CA ASP A 5 -11.87 -8.11 -5.76
C ASP A 5 -11.95 -7.94 -7.28
N ASN A 6 -10.83 -8.24 -7.97
CA ASN A 6 -10.70 -8.08 -9.42
C ASN A 6 -11.12 -6.67 -9.90
N PHE A 7 -10.63 -5.66 -9.19
CA PHE A 7 -11.06 -4.28 -9.37
C PHE A 7 -10.65 -3.70 -10.73
N PHE A 8 -9.42 -3.93 -11.12
CA PHE A 8 -8.88 -3.45 -12.40
C PHE A 8 -9.08 -4.48 -13.50
N ASP A 9 -9.14 -4.00 -14.74
CA ASP A 9 -9.05 -4.86 -15.91
C ASP A 9 -7.84 -5.81 -15.80
N PRO A 10 -8.00 -7.10 -16.12
CA PRO A 10 -6.93 -8.08 -15.94
C PRO A 10 -5.64 -7.75 -16.71
N THR A 11 -5.74 -7.13 -17.89
CA THR A 11 -4.57 -6.77 -18.71
C THR A 11 -3.79 -5.63 -18.05
N TYR A 12 -4.50 -4.56 -17.65
CA TYR A 12 -3.91 -3.45 -16.91
C TYR A 12 -3.28 -3.92 -15.59
N PHE A 13 -4.01 -4.74 -14.82
CA PHE A 13 -3.49 -5.23 -13.54
C PHE A 13 -2.25 -6.11 -13.70
N LYS A 14 -2.20 -6.95 -14.72
CA LYS A 14 -1.02 -7.77 -15.02
C LYS A 14 0.19 -6.90 -15.33
N GLU A 15 0.01 -5.84 -16.10
CA GLU A 15 1.08 -4.90 -16.38
C GLU A 15 1.51 -4.14 -15.12
N LEU A 16 0.56 -3.62 -14.32
CA LEU A 16 0.83 -3.02 -13.02
C LEU A 16 1.63 -3.96 -12.11
N GLN A 17 1.22 -5.22 -12.00
CA GLN A 17 1.87 -6.23 -11.19
C GLN A 17 3.31 -6.50 -11.64
N SER A 18 3.59 -6.46 -12.96
CA SER A 18 4.91 -6.71 -13.52
C SER A 18 5.97 -5.71 -13.06
N PHE A 19 5.58 -4.47 -12.77
CA PHE A 19 6.49 -3.46 -12.20
C PHE A 19 7.04 -3.86 -10.82
N PHE A 20 6.29 -4.64 -10.06
CA PHE A 20 6.66 -5.05 -8.70
C PHE A 20 7.34 -6.43 -8.67
N LEU A 21 6.90 -7.37 -9.51
CA LEU A 21 7.30 -8.77 -9.40
C LEU A 21 8.36 -9.17 -10.45
N ASP A 22 8.21 -8.70 -11.70
CA ASP A 22 9.03 -9.18 -12.81
C ASP A 22 10.18 -8.24 -13.15
N GLN A 23 9.96 -6.94 -12.94
CA GLN A 23 10.91 -5.88 -13.32
C GLN A 23 11.12 -4.88 -12.16
N PRO A 24 11.68 -5.34 -11.02
CA PRO A 24 11.80 -4.51 -9.81
C PRO A 24 12.69 -3.29 -9.99
N THR A 25 13.50 -3.23 -11.06
CA THR A 25 14.32 -2.06 -11.38
C THR A 25 13.54 -0.90 -12.03
N ARG A 26 12.28 -1.11 -12.41
CA ARG A 26 11.44 -0.07 -12.99
C ARG A 26 10.83 0.88 -11.94
N ILE A 27 10.82 0.49 -10.66
CA ILE A 27 10.41 1.32 -9.54
C ILE A 27 11.62 1.51 -8.63
N PRO A 28 12.11 2.73 -8.40
CA PRO A 28 13.15 2.98 -7.40
C PRO A 28 12.59 2.76 -6.00
N TRP A 29 13.23 1.91 -5.22
CA TRP A 29 12.85 1.60 -3.85
C TRP A 29 13.77 2.31 -2.87
N PHE A 30 13.20 3.03 -1.91
CA PHE A 30 13.91 3.74 -0.86
C PHE A 30 13.75 2.99 0.46
N PHE A 31 14.87 2.74 1.13
CA PHE A 31 14.89 2.06 2.40
C PHE A 31 14.37 2.96 3.52
N VAL A 32 13.40 2.47 4.27
CA VAL A 32 12.87 3.11 5.48
C VAL A 32 13.27 2.26 6.69
N PRO A 33 14.16 2.77 7.56
CA PRO A 33 14.80 1.96 8.61
C PRO A 33 13.85 1.58 9.74
N THR A 34 12.74 2.31 9.93
CA THR A 34 11.76 2.04 10.98
C THR A 34 10.34 2.40 10.53
N MET A 35 9.38 1.58 10.95
CA MET A 35 7.95 1.87 10.76
C MET A 35 7.38 2.77 11.85
N ASN A 36 8.11 3.00 12.92
CA ASN A 36 7.66 3.80 14.05
C ASN A 36 8.11 5.25 13.88
N LYS A 37 7.15 6.18 13.78
CA LYS A 37 7.43 7.62 13.69
C LYS A 37 8.15 8.16 14.94
N ASP A 38 7.95 7.50 16.08
CA ASP A 38 8.49 7.94 17.37
C ASP A 38 9.87 7.38 17.69
N HIS A 39 10.50 6.64 16.76
CA HIS A 39 11.82 6.02 16.93
C HIS A 39 11.97 5.19 18.21
N SER A 40 10.88 4.65 18.79
CA SER A 40 10.95 3.79 19.95
C SER A 40 11.70 2.51 19.61
N GLU A 41 12.57 2.07 20.50
CA GLU A 41 13.55 1.00 20.28
C GLU A 41 12.94 -0.39 19.99
N ASP A 42 11.65 -0.58 20.22
CA ASP A 42 10.96 -1.86 20.09
C ASP A 42 10.56 -2.24 18.65
N ASN A 43 10.77 -1.37 17.66
CA ASN A 43 10.38 -1.67 16.30
C ASN A 43 11.58 -1.77 15.36
N THR A 44 12.06 -2.98 15.19
CA THR A 44 13.18 -3.32 14.28
C THR A 44 12.75 -3.52 12.83
N MET A 45 11.46 -3.35 12.51
CA MET A 45 10.96 -3.58 11.16
C MET A 45 11.27 -2.41 10.24
N SER A 46 12.07 -2.70 9.24
CA SER A 46 12.30 -1.84 8.08
C SER A 46 11.45 -2.27 6.90
N TYR A 47 11.26 -1.37 5.95
CA TYR A 47 10.57 -1.66 4.70
C TYR A 47 11.14 -0.79 3.57
N PHE A 48 10.66 -0.99 2.36
CA PHE A 48 10.97 -0.11 1.24
C PHE A 48 9.72 0.60 0.77
N GLU A 49 9.88 1.86 0.39
CA GLU A 49 8.80 2.64 -0.19
C GLU A 49 9.23 3.33 -1.48
N HIS A 50 8.24 3.68 -2.28
CA HIS A 50 8.38 4.57 -3.42
C HIS A 50 7.24 5.59 -3.39
N LEU A 51 7.58 6.85 -3.13
CA LEU A 51 6.63 7.95 -3.16
C LEU A 51 6.38 8.35 -4.61
N VAL A 52 5.19 8.01 -5.12
CA VAL A 52 4.80 8.29 -6.51
C VAL A 52 4.27 9.70 -6.67
N TYR A 53 3.44 10.12 -5.73
CA TYR A 53 2.80 11.44 -5.72
C TYR A 53 2.65 11.97 -4.29
N GLN A 54 3.00 13.23 -4.10
CA GLN A 54 2.63 14.05 -2.94
C GLN A 54 2.79 15.52 -3.36
N GLU A 55 1.68 16.28 -3.36
CA GLU A 55 1.59 17.65 -3.88
C GLU A 55 1.84 17.75 -5.41
N HIS A 56 2.75 16.94 -5.93
CA HIS A 56 3.09 16.81 -7.35
C HIS A 56 3.60 15.39 -7.66
N PRO A 57 3.66 14.98 -8.93
CA PRO A 57 4.30 13.72 -9.31
C PRO A 57 5.78 13.70 -8.92
N ASN A 58 6.19 12.65 -8.20
CA ASN A 58 7.58 12.45 -7.75
C ASN A 58 8.32 11.40 -8.59
N SER A 59 7.60 10.71 -9.49
CA SER A 59 8.19 9.75 -10.40
C SER A 59 7.34 9.57 -11.65
N ASP A 60 7.98 9.13 -12.75
CA ASP A 60 7.31 8.82 -14.01
C ASP A 60 6.30 7.66 -13.89
N PHE A 61 6.39 6.86 -12.82
CA PHE A 61 5.41 5.81 -12.54
C PHE A 61 4.00 6.37 -12.28
N TYR A 62 3.89 7.66 -11.93
CA TYR A 62 2.62 8.36 -11.81
C TYR A 62 1.79 8.28 -13.10
N ASN A 63 2.41 8.47 -14.26
CA ASN A 63 1.72 8.43 -15.57
C ASN A 63 1.07 7.05 -15.81
N PHE A 64 1.70 5.98 -15.34
CA PHE A 64 1.12 4.63 -15.41
C PHE A 64 -0.08 4.46 -14.47
N LEU A 65 -0.16 5.22 -13.38
CA LEU A 65 -1.24 5.16 -12.39
C LEU A 65 -2.39 6.13 -12.67
N GLU A 66 -2.37 6.89 -13.76
CA GLU A 66 -3.50 7.77 -14.15
C GLU A 66 -4.85 7.04 -14.18
N PRO A 67 -4.97 5.79 -14.72
CA PRO A 67 -6.22 5.05 -14.66
C PRO A 67 -6.74 4.79 -13.24
N VAL A 68 -5.87 4.69 -12.24
CA VAL A 68 -6.26 4.56 -10.82
C VAL A 68 -6.94 5.84 -10.35
N VAL A 69 -6.37 7.01 -10.70
CA VAL A 69 -6.91 8.32 -10.32
C VAL A 69 -8.30 8.51 -10.92
N GLU A 70 -8.48 8.16 -12.19
CA GLU A 70 -9.76 8.27 -12.90
C GLU A 70 -10.81 7.32 -12.30
N LEU A 71 -10.48 6.02 -12.13
CA LEU A 71 -11.41 5.01 -11.63
C LEU A 71 -11.89 5.27 -10.20
N PHE A 72 -11.10 5.92 -9.37
CA PHE A 72 -11.48 6.28 -8.01
C PHE A 72 -12.32 7.56 -7.93
N GLN A 73 -12.49 8.28 -9.05
CA GLN A 73 -13.25 9.53 -9.13
C GLN A 73 -12.83 10.53 -8.05
N MET A 74 -11.52 10.73 -7.93
CA MET A 74 -10.92 11.59 -6.92
C MET A 74 -11.24 13.06 -7.23
N LYS A 75 -11.62 13.82 -6.20
CA LYS A 75 -11.72 15.28 -6.31
C LYS A 75 -10.34 15.93 -6.23
N GLU A 76 -9.50 15.41 -5.35
CA GLU A 76 -8.15 15.86 -5.13
C GLU A 76 -7.30 14.68 -4.65
N LEU A 77 -6.13 14.51 -5.24
CA LEU A 77 -5.17 13.50 -4.87
C LEU A 77 -4.22 14.08 -3.81
N ILE A 78 -4.09 13.38 -2.67
CA ILE A 78 -3.20 13.78 -1.56
C ILE A 78 -1.85 13.06 -1.71
N ARG A 79 -1.87 11.71 -1.81
CA ARG A 79 -0.65 10.91 -1.87
C ARG A 79 -0.88 9.59 -2.58
N ILE A 80 0.11 9.15 -3.35
CA ILE A 80 0.27 7.76 -3.80
C ILE A 80 1.63 7.26 -3.36
N LYS A 81 1.64 6.14 -2.63
CA LYS A 81 2.86 5.50 -2.14
C LYS A 81 2.83 3.99 -2.38
N CYS A 82 3.86 3.45 -3.02
CA CYS A 82 4.10 2.02 -3.11
C CYS A 82 4.86 1.55 -1.89
N ASN A 83 4.49 0.40 -1.33
CA ASN A 83 5.14 -0.21 -0.18
C ASN A 83 5.61 -1.63 -0.54
N CYS A 84 6.81 -1.97 -0.07
CA CYS A 84 7.40 -3.30 -0.14
C CYS A 84 7.79 -3.74 1.27
N TYR A 85 7.05 -4.68 1.84
CA TYR A 85 7.33 -5.29 3.14
C TYR A 85 7.98 -6.65 2.90
N THR A 86 9.28 -6.77 3.17
CA THR A 86 10.03 -8.01 2.98
C THR A 86 9.52 -9.11 3.90
N ALA A 87 9.62 -10.35 3.45
CA ALA A 87 9.23 -11.51 4.25
C ALA A 87 10.15 -11.71 5.45
N THR A 88 9.58 -12.24 6.51
CA THR A 88 10.31 -12.73 7.68
C THR A 88 9.80 -14.11 8.08
N GLU A 89 10.47 -14.78 9.00
CA GLU A 89 10.06 -16.12 9.48
C GLU A 89 8.68 -16.12 10.15
N LYS A 90 8.28 -15.00 10.74
CA LYS A 90 6.99 -14.83 11.43
C LYS A 90 6.23 -13.65 10.86
N LEU A 91 4.92 -13.77 10.84
CA LEU A 91 4.05 -12.66 10.52
C LEU A 91 4.10 -11.60 11.64
N VAL A 92 4.48 -10.38 11.31
CA VAL A 92 4.65 -9.28 12.25
C VAL A 92 3.62 -8.20 11.95
N ASN A 93 2.86 -7.78 12.99
CA ASN A 93 2.02 -6.61 12.90
C ASN A 93 2.87 -5.35 13.01
N HIS A 94 2.68 -4.44 12.07
CA HIS A 94 3.30 -3.13 12.11
C HIS A 94 2.58 -2.22 13.13
N PRO A 95 3.22 -1.16 13.60
CA PRO A 95 2.57 -0.20 14.49
C PRO A 95 1.29 0.37 13.89
N SER A 96 0.28 0.51 14.73
CA SER A 96 -0.98 1.15 14.34
C SER A 96 -0.78 2.66 14.20
N HIS A 97 -1.34 3.23 13.14
CA HIS A 97 -1.18 4.65 12.81
C HIS A 97 -2.40 5.19 12.06
N LYS A 98 -2.42 6.48 11.89
CA LYS A 98 -3.26 7.20 10.93
C LYS A 98 -2.37 7.73 9.82
N ASP A 99 -2.88 7.80 8.59
CA ASP A 99 -2.12 8.43 7.50
C ASP A 99 -2.03 9.95 7.73
N TYR A 100 -3.18 10.59 8.05
CA TYR A 100 -3.32 12.01 8.40
C TYR A 100 -4.37 12.17 9.50
N ASP A 101 -4.33 13.31 10.23
CA ASP A 101 -5.27 13.61 11.32
C ASP A 101 -6.59 14.25 10.85
N PHE A 102 -6.75 14.47 9.55
CA PHE A 102 -7.98 14.99 8.96
C PHE A 102 -8.72 13.90 8.16
N THR A 103 -10.05 13.97 8.13
CA THR A 103 -10.89 13.01 7.42
C THR A 103 -10.67 13.09 5.90
N HIS A 104 -10.37 11.96 5.30
CA HIS A 104 -10.17 11.81 3.86
C HIS A 104 -10.49 10.36 3.45
N LYS A 105 -10.44 10.07 2.17
CA LYS A 105 -10.61 8.70 1.65
C LYS A 105 -9.25 8.05 1.47
N GLY A 106 -9.19 6.74 1.69
CA GLY A 106 -8.02 5.92 1.42
C GLY A 106 -8.35 4.67 0.64
N ALA A 107 -7.39 4.23 -0.13
CA ALA A 107 -7.44 2.94 -0.80
C ALA A 107 -6.11 2.20 -0.68
N ILE A 108 -6.18 0.89 -0.45
CA ILE A 108 -5.02 0.00 -0.55
C ILE A 108 -5.26 -0.98 -1.70
N ILE A 109 -4.39 -0.92 -2.70
CA ILE A 109 -4.37 -1.82 -3.84
C ILE A 109 -3.36 -2.93 -3.54
N SER A 110 -3.82 -4.16 -3.38
CA SER A 110 -2.95 -5.32 -3.17
C SER A 110 -2.38 -5.81 -4.49
N ILE A 111 -1.05 -5.89 -4.60
CA ILE A 111 -0.36 -6.26 -5.83
C ILE A 111 -0.19 -7.78 -5.95
N ASN A 112 0.03 -8.47 -4.83
CA ASN A 112 0.26 -9.92 -4.83
C ASN A 112 -0.56 -10.63 -3.75
N ASN A 113 -0.74 -11.93 -3.96
CA ASN A 113 -1.31 -12.83 -2.95
C ASN A 113 -0.24 -13.15 -1.91
N CYS A 114 -0.56 -12.97 -0.64
CA CYS A 114 0.27 -13.45 0.46
C CYS A 114 -0.58 -13.59 1.75
N ASP A 115 0.01 -14.14 2.80
CA ASP A 115 -0.61 -14.29 4.12
C ASP A 115 -0.65 -13.00 4.94
N GLY A 116 -0.05 -11.91 4.43
CA GLY A 116 -0.13 -10.59 5.04
C GLY A 116 -1.51 -9.94 4.88
N TYR A 117 -1.81 -8.97 5.76
CA TYR A 117 -3.10 -8.30 5.78
C TYR A 117 -2.98 -6.83 6.22
N THR A 118 -4.05 -6.08 6.03
CA THR A 118 -4.30 -4.78 6.67
C THR A 118 -5.30 -5.00 7.81
N LEU A 119 -4.99 -4.47 8.99
CA LEU A 119 -5.85 -4.52 10.17
C LEU A 119 -6.46 -3.14 10.38
N LEU A 120 -7.79 -3.07 10.43
CA LEU A 120 -8.55 -1.85 10.70
C LEU A 120 -8.83 -1.68 12.18
N GLN A 121 -9.25 -0.48 12.58
CA GLN A 121 -9.54 -0.12 13.98
C GLN A 121 -10.58 -1.02 14.63
N ASP A 122 -11.58 -1.49 13.88
CA ASP A 122 -12.64 -2.38 14.36
C ASP A 122 -12.20 -3.85 14.50
N GLY A 123 -10.93 -4.17 14.24
CA GLY A 123 -10.38 -5.52 14.25
C GLY A 123 -10.54 -6.28 12.94
N THR A 124 -11.14 -5.68 11.91
CA THR A 124 -11.30 -6.32 10.60
C THR A 124 -9.95 -6.53 9.93
N LYS A 125 -9.67 -7.78 9.54
CA LYS A 125 -8.48 -8.16 8.77
C LYS A 125 -8.83 -8.25 7.29
N VAL A 126 -8.10 -7.51 6.47
CA VAL A 126 -8.24 -7.55 5.00
C VAL A 126 -6.99 -8.17 4.40
N ASN A 127 -7.10 -9.41 3.96
CA ASN A 127 -5.99 -10.19 3.41
C ASN A 127 -5.49 -9.59 2.09
N SER A 128 -4.17 -9.70 1.86
CA SER A 128 -3.53 -9.32 0.62
C SER A 128 -3.86 -10.32 -0.49
N VAL A 129 -4.77 -9.93 -1.38
CA VAL A 129 -5.17 -10.69 -2.56
C VAL A 129 -4.90 -9.83 -3.79
N ALA A 130 -4.22 -10.37 -4.78
CA ALA A 130 -3.89 -9.67 -6.01
C ALA A 130 -5.15 -9.08 -6.67
N ASN A 131 -5.09 -7.84 -7.12
CA ASN A 131 -6.20 -7.09 -7.71
C ASN A 131 -7.38 -6.81 -6.74
N ARG A 132 -7.13 -6.87 -5.42
CA ARG A 132 -8.07 -6.43 -4.39
C ARG A 132 -7.81 -4.97 -4.06
N VAL A 133 -8.88 -4.18 -3.98
CA VAL A 133 -8.85 -2.81 -3.47
C VAL A 133 -9.68 -2.74 -2.19
N LEU A 134 -9.06 -2.25 -1.13
CA LEU A 134 -9.70 -1.88 0.12
C LEU A 134 -9.91 -0.37 0.12
N PHE A 135 -11.16 0.10 0.20
CA PHE A 135 -11.53 1.49 0.43
C PHE A 135 -11.92 1.68 1.89
N PHE A 136 -11.32 2.65 2.57
CA PHE A 136 -11.52 2.90 4.00
C PHE A 136 -11.24 4.37 4.36
N ASP A 137 -11.42 4.73 5.62
CA ASP A 137 -11.03 6.03 6.16
C ASP A 137 -9.65 5.90 6.83
N PRO A 138 -8.56 6.39 6.22
CA PRO A 138 -7.22 6.27 6.79
C PRO A 138 -6.89 7.32 7.85
N SER A 139 -7.85 8.19 8.23
CA SER A 139 -7.79 9.00 9.43
C SER A 139 -8.18 8.21 10.70
N GLU A 140 -8.68 6.98 10.54
CA GLU A 140 -8.86 6.02 11.63
C GLU A 140 -7.60 5.16 11.79
N MET A 141 -7.41 4.65 13.02
CA MET A 141 -6.25 3.79 13.34
C MET A 141 -6.27 2.52 12.52
N HIS A 142 -5.18 2.22 11.86
CA HIS A 142 -4.99 1.00 11.09
C HIS A 142 -3.53 0.57 11.11
N SER A 143 -3.29 -0.68 10.75
CA SER A 143 -1.94 -1.22 10.63
C SER A 143 -1.84 -2.21 9.47
N SER A 144 -0.64 -2.58 9.12
CA SER A 144 -0.37 -3.61 8.14
C SER A 144 0.53 -4.70 8.72
N THR A 145 0.83 -5.71 7.92
CA THR A 145 1.82 -6.74 8.26
C THR A 145 2.80 -6.91 7.11
N ASN A 146 3.92 -7.55 7.40
CA ASN A 146 4.73 -8.21 6.37
C ASN A 146 4.01 -9.46 5.82
N CYS A 147 4.77 -10.43 5.28
CA CYS A 147 4.29 -11.77 4.91
C CYS A 147 5.35 -12.82 5.26
N THR A 148 4.95 -14.11 5.20
CA THR A 148 5.87 -15.24 5.44
C THR A 148 5.94 -16.20 4.25
N ASN A 149 4.96 -16.19 3.36
CA ASN A 149 4.80 -17.17 2.27
C ASN A 149 5.14 -16.64 0.87
N GLN A 150 5.66 -15.41 0.78
CA GLN A 150 6.14 -14.75 -0.44
C GLN A 150 7.44 -14.02 -0.12
N LYS A 151 8.21 -13.58 -1.13
CA LYS A 151 9.44 -12.79 -0.91
C LYS A 151 9.17 -11.44 -0.26
N ALA A 152 8.05 -10.83 -0.61
CA ALA A 152 7.58 -9.58 -0.05
C ALA A 152 6.06 -9.43 -0.25
N ARG A 153 5.44 -8.60 0.57
CA ARG A 153 4.09 -8.08 0.36
C ARG A 153 4.20 -6.70 -0.29
N PHE A 154 3.51 -6.53 -1.43
CA PHE A 154 3.46 -5.28 -2.16
C PHE A 154 2.06 -4.70 -2.15
N ASN A 155 1.96 -3.40 -1.91
CA ASN A 155 0.71 -2.67 -2.08
C ASN A 155 0.97 -1.22 -2.52
N ILE A 156 -0.08 -0.59 -3.06
CA ILE A 156 -0.12 0.86 -3.31
C ILE A 156 -1.15 1.45 -2.35
N ASN A 157 -0.71 2.43 -1.56
CA ASN A 157 -1.56 3.23 -0.69
C ASN A 157 -1.88 4.55 -1.40
N VAL A 158 -3.17 4.87 -1.50
CA VAL A 158 -3.69 6.07 -2.14
C VAL A 158 -4.54 6.85 -1.15
N ASN A 159 -4.23 8.14 -0.95
CA ASN A 159 -4.99 9.06 -0.10
C ASN A 159 -5.55 10.18 -0.98
N TYR A 160 -6.85 10.51 -0.82
CA TYR A 160 -7.56 11.45 -1.70
C TYR A 160 -8.87 11.98 -1.07
N PHE A 161 -9.47 13.00 -1.66
CA PHE A 161 -10.79 13.54 -1.36
C PHE A 161 -11.88 13.13 -2.35
#